data_c6e0ec212d71741cfde0d330fd78218d
#
_entry.id   c6e0ec212d71741cfde0d330fd78218d
#
_cell.length_a   1.000
_cell.length_b   1.000
_cell.length_c   1.000
_cell.angle_alpha   90.00
_cell.angle_beta   90.00
_cell.angle_gamma   90.00
#
_symmetry.space_group_name_H-M   'P 1'
#
loop_
_entity.id
_entity.type
_entity.pdbx_description
1 polymer ?
#
loop_
_entity_poly.entity_id
_entity_poly.type
_entity_poly.pdbx_seq_one_letter_code
_entity_poly.pdbx_strand_id
1 'polypeptide(L)'
;MLQARLSLMMFFQYMIYKSWWFPLAAYLTNMGVQSTQKALILSSMAIGCMASPLIGMVADRHFAAQKVLFVLNISVGFLLILAGRTNDPTMLFFVLLFTMLFYMPSWGLTSAIAMSHAPSERFPKIRVFGSIGAVVAGIFSVISVKVFHFPFDGTNLTFYVGAGVAFVAALSNLTLPHTPPKGKGAKSSFIDALGLRAVKYMKERNFAIFIILAFLSMIPFAMYFAYFSEYLLDIKTQFITVTMNWGIVAEMGFMLLIPGAIKKFGLRKVMIIGLVASIVRFVAFYLEGVIDQHWVVYIGILVHGLIFGFFYVGGQIYIDKKIDGKLKSQAQGFFFLVTFGLGMLVANIINGQIIRIFTDSSTGKRIYDWDSIWGLTTIFAIIILIAFITLFKNEIPKEVSPTPELKLVD
;
A
#
# COMPACT_ATOMS: atom_id res chain seq x y z
N MET A 1 -8.96 16.36 23.52
CA MET A 1 -9.77 16.68 22.31
C MET A 1 -8.95 16.66 21.02
N LEU A 2 -7.79 17.34 20.92
CA LEU A 2 -6.98 17.39 19.67
C LEU A 2 -6.51 16.01 19.19
N GLN A 3 -5.95 15.20 20.08
CA GLN A 3 -5.48 13.85 19.71
C GLN A 3 -6.61 12.96 19.13
N ALA A 4 -7.83 13.06 19.69
CA ALA A 4 -8.98 12.32 19.17
C ALA A 4 -9.34 12.75 17.73
N ARG A 5 -9.30 14.06 17.41
CA ARG A 5 -9.56 14.56 16.04
C ARG A 5 -8.52 14.05 15.05
N LEU A 6 -7.22 14.05 15.44
CA LEU A 6 -6.13 13.52 14.61
C LEU A 6 -6.27 11.99 14.42
N SER A 7 -6.67 11.26 15.45
CA SER A 7 -6.93 9.82 15.37
C SER A 7 -8.13 9.51 14.47
N LEU A 8 -9.23 10.27 14.56
CA LEU A 8 -10.40 10.13 13.68
C LEU A 8 -10.05 10.44 12.22
N MET A 9 -9.24 11.46 11.97
CA MET A 9 -8.73 11.75 10.62
C MET A 9 -8.01 10.54 10.03
N MET A 10 -7.07 9.92 10.78
CA MET A 10 -6.37 8.70 10.34
C MET A 10 -7.33 7.54 10.12
N PHE A 11 -8.25 7.33 11.05
CA PHE A 11 -9.24 6.26 11.01
C PHE A 11 -10.09 6.31 9.73
N PHE A 12 -10.74 7.44 9.46
CA PHE A 12 -11.57 7.57 8.28
C PHE A 12 -10.76 7.54 6.98
N GLN A 13 -9.57 8.14 6.96
CA GLN A 13 -8.75 8.16 5.75
C GLN A 13 -8.40 6.76 5.25
N TYR A 14 -8.03 5.86 6.13
CA TYR A 14 -7.71 4.48 5.74
C TYR A 14 -8.97 3.62 5.52
N MET A 15 -10.06 3.93 6.23
CA MET A 15 -11.35 3.28 6.02
C MET A 15 -11.89 3.54 4.61
N ILE A 16 -11.79 4.79 4.07
CA ILE A 16 -12.19 5.13 2.70
C ILE A 16 -11.59 4.12 1.72
N TYR A 17 -10.28 3.94 1.78
CA TYR A 17 -9.55 3.13 0.81
C TYR A 17 -9.90 1.65 0.91
N LYS A 18 -9.96 1.11 2.13
CA LYS A 18 -10.15 -0.32 2.33
C LYS A 18 -11.58 -0.79 2.06
N SER A 19 -12.58 0.10 2.15
CA SER A 19 -13.97 -0.27 1.88
C SER A 19 -14.25 -0.58 0.42
N TRP A 20 -13.47 -0.08 -0.55
CA TRP A 20 -13.71 -0.34 -1.96
C TRP A 20 -12.51 -0.92 -2.72
N TRP A 21 -11.28 -0.66 -2.28
CA TRP A 21 -10.09 -1.14 -2.97
C TRP A 21 -9.88 -2.66 -2.81
N PHE A 22 -10.05 -3.18 -1.62
CA PHE A 22 -9.84 -4.61 -1.38
C PHE A 22 -10.75 -5.50 -2.24
N PRO A 23 -12.06 -5.26 -2.34
CA PRO A 23 -12.93 -6.05 -3.19
C PRO A 23 -12.93 -5.62 -4.67
N LEU A 24 -12.08 -4.67 -5.09
CA LEU A 24 -12.12 -4.10 -6.43
C LEU A 24 -11.90 -5.14 -7.54
N ALA A 25 -10.89 -6.04 -7.42
CA ALA A 25 -10.66 -7.03 -8.46
C ALA A 25 -11.84 -8.02 -8.57
N ALA A 26 -12.45 -8.40 -7.45
CA ALA A 26 -13.68 -9.19 -7.43
C ALA A 26 -14.83 -8.47 -8.16
N TYR A 27 -15.01 -7.16 -7.91
CA TYR A 27 -15.99 -6.34 -8.63
C TYR A 27 -15.74 -6.31 -10.14
N LEU A 28 -14.51 -6.07 -10.56
CA LEU A 28 -14.13 -6.04 -11.98
C LEU A 28 -14.33 -7.40 -12.65
N THR A 29 -14.16 -8.49 -11.91
CA THR A 29 -14.44 -9.85 -12.38
C THR A 29 -15.92 -10.07 -12.59
N ASN A 30 -16.76 -9.70 -11.62
CA ASN A 30 -18.23 -9.79 -11.73
C ASN A 30 -18.78 -8.89 -12.85
N MET A 31 -18.15 -7.73 -13.07
CA MET A 31 -18.48 -6.83 -14.18
C MET A 31 -18.07 -7.38 -15.56
N GLY A 32 -17.33 -8.49 -15.62
CA GLY A 32 -16.86 -9.08 -16.88
C GLY A 32 -15.65 -8.40 -17.52
N VAL A 33 -14.94 -7.52 -16.79
CA VAL A 33 -13.79 -6.78 -17.31
C VAL A 33 -12.64 -7.73 -17.68
N GLN A 34 -12.09 -7.57 -18.90
CA GLN A 34 -10.97 -8.39 -19.38
C GLN A 34 -9.69 -8.16 -18.56
N SER A 35 -8.84 -9.17 -18.44
CA SER A 35 -7.63 -9.14 -17.58
C SER A 35 -6.69 -7.96 -17.91
N THR A 36 -6.49 -7.63 -19.18
CA THR A 36 -5.64 -6.49 -19.59
C THR A 36 -6.22 -5.15 -19.13
N GLN A 37 -7.53 -4.96 -19.31
CA GLN A 37 -8.21 -3.73 -18.89
C GLN A 37 -8.33 -3.64 -17.36
N LYS A 38 -8.51 -4.78 -16.69
CA LYS A 38 -8.46 -4.88 -15.22
C LYS A 38 -7.08 -4.44 -14.70
N ALA A 39 -6.00 -4.88 -15.34
CA ALA A 39 -4.64 -4.47 -14.98
C ALA A 39 -4.45 -2.94 -15.06
N LEU A 40 -5.01 -2.28 -16.08
CA LEU A 40 -4.98 -0.82 -16.22
C LEU A 40 -5.78 -0.14 -15.09
N ILE A 41 -6.99 -0.63 -14.78
CA ILE A 41 -7.81 -0.09 -13.70
C ILE A 41 -7.10 -0.21 -12.34
N LEU A 42 -6.52 -1.38 -12.04
CA LEU A 42 -5.77 -1.62 -10.81
C LEU A 42 -4.46 -0.81 -10.76
N SER A 43 -3.94 -0.37 -11.91
CA SER A 43 -2.76 0.51 -11.98
C SER A 43 -3.06 1.97 -11.63
N SER A 44 -4.33 2.36 -11.50
CA SER A 44 -4.72 3.73 -11.09
C SER A 44 -4.09 4.15 -9.76
N MET A 45 -3.97 3.23 -8.81
CA MET A 45 -3.27 3.47 -7.55
C MET A 45 -1.80 3.82 -7.75
N ALA A 46 -1.10 3.06 -8.59
CA ALA A 46 0.32 3.28 -8.87
C ALA A 46 0.55 4.66 -9.50
N ILE A 47 -0.30 5.06 -10.44
CA ILE A 47 -0.26 6.38 -11.08
C ILE A 47 -0.54 7.48 -10.04
N GLY A 48 -1.53 7.27 -9.16
CA GLY A 48 -1.81 8.18 -8.04
C GLY A 48 -0.64 8.32 -7.08
N CYS A 49 0.07 7.23 -6.76
CA CYS A 49 1.29 7.24 -5.95
C CYS A 49 2.40 8.06 -6.61
N MET A 50 2.60 7.94 -7.92
CA MET A 50 3.61 8.73 -8.65
C MET A 50 3.29 10.23 -8.66
N ALA A 51 2.01 10.60 -8.77
CA ALA A 51 1.57 11.99 -8.79
C ALA A 51 1.52 12.62 -7.38
N SER A 52 1.40 11.81 -6.33
CA SER A 52 1.21 12.27 -4.95
C SER A 52 2.23 13.30 -4.45
N PRO A 53 3.55 13.15 -4.68
CA PRO A 53 4.53 14.13 -4.24
C PRO A 53 4.35 15.50 -4.90
N LEU A 54 3.88 15.53 -6.15
CA LEU A 54 3.66 16.76 -6.90
C LEU A 54 2.45 17.52 -6.35
N ILE A 55 1.36 16.82 -6.10
CA ILE A 55 0.14 17.39 -5.54
C ILE A 55 0.42 17.88 -4.10
N GLY A 56 1.16 17.09 -3.31
CA GLY A 56 1.62 17.47 -1.98
C GLY A 56 2.47 18.73 -2.00
N MET A 57 3.41 18.84 -2.93
CA MET A 57 4.25 20.04 -3.09
C MET A 57 3.42 21.31 -3.39
N VAL A 58 2.41 21.21 -4.26
CA VAL A 58 1.51 22.34 -4.56
C VAL A 58 0.68 22.72 -3.34
N ALA A 59 0.16 21.73 -2.63
CA ALA A 59 -0.61 21.93 -1.41
C ALA A 59 0.20 22.65 -0.33
N ASP A 60 1.42 22.17 -0.08
CA ASP A 60 2.32 22.71 0.96
C ASP A 60 2.79 24.15 0.69
N ARG A 61 2.63 24.63 -0.53
CA ARG A 61 3.02 26.01 -0.90
C ARG A 61 1.90 27.02 -0.77
N HIS A 62 0.69 26.61 -1.08
CA HIS A 62 -0.38 27.57 -1.34
C HIS A 62 -1.55 27.45 -0.37
N PHE A 63 -1.78 26.30 0.22
CA PHE A 63 -3.00 26.02 0.97
C PHE A 63 -2.73 25.39 2.32
N ALA A 64 -3.61 25.67 3.28
CA ALA A 64 -3.59 25.01 4.58
C ALA A 64 -3.96 23.52 4.41
N ALA A 65 -3.13 22.61 4.97
CA ALA A 65 -3.20 21.18 4.72
C ALA A 65 -4.59 20.56 5.03
N GLN A 66 -5.27 21.00 6.11
CA GLN A 66 -6.61 20.53 6.45
C GLN A 66 -7.67 20.91 5.42
N LYS A 67 -7.53 22.10 4.76
CA LYS A 67 -8.44 22.54 3.70
C LYS A 67 -8.24 21.70 2.43
N VAL A 68 -6.97 21.42 2.09
CA VAL A 68 -6.65 20.52 0.97
C VAL A 68 -7.23 19.14 1.23
N LEU A 69 -7.03 18.58 2.41
CA LEU A 69 -7.54 17.26 2.77
C LEU A 69 -9.08 17.21 2.70
N PHE A 70 -9.77 18.29 3.10
CA PHE A 70 -11.23 18.41 2.93
C PHE A 70 -11.63 18.29 1.46
N VAL A 71 -11.01 19.11 0.59
CA VAL A 71 -11.32 19.14 -0.85
C VAL A 71 -11.01 17.79 -1.49
N LEU A 72 -9.88 17.18 -1.17
CA LEU A 72 -9.50 15.86 -1.70
C LEU A 72 -10.57 14.80 -1.33
N ASN A 73 -11.01 14.75 -0.07
CA ASN A 73 -11.98 13.75 0.37
C ASN A 73 -13.39 14.00 -0.22
N ILE A 74 -13.82 15.25 -0.37
CA ILE A 74 -15.06 15.58 -1.08
C ILE A 74 -15.00 15.11 -2.54
N SER A 75 -13.89 15.39 -3.23
CA SER A 75 -13.69 14.97 -4.62
C SER A 75 -13.71 13.45 -4.76
N VAL A 76 -13.02 12.74 -3.85
CA VAL A 76 -13.04 11.26 -3.78
C VAL A 76 -14.46 10.74 -3.59
N GLY A 77 -15.25 11.36 -2.69
CA GLY A 77 -16.65 10.97 -2.46
C GLY A 77 -17.49 11.06 -3.72
N PHE A 78 -17.43 12.18 -4.45
CA PHE A 78 -18.17 12.32 -5.72
C PHE A 78 -17.68 11.37 -6.81
N LEU A 79 -16.38 11.17 -6.95
CA LEU A 79 -15.80 10.25 -7.92
C LEU A 79 -16.19 8.79 -7.62
N LEU A 80 -16.24 8.39 -6.34
CA LEU A 80 -16.70 7.05 -5.96
C LEU A 80 -18.21 6.85 -6.26
N ILE A 81 -19.06 7.87 -6.08
CA ILE A 81 -20.46 7.78 -6.53
C ILE A 81 -20.52 7.57 -8.05
N LEU A 82 -19.69 8.30 -8.80
CA LEU A 82 -19.63 8.15 -10.26
C LEU A 82 -19.12 6.76 -10.65
N ALA A 83 -18.09 6.22 -9.95
CA ALA A 83 -17.60 4.86 -10.16
C ALA A 83 -18.69 3.81 -9.94
N GLY A 84 -19.52 3.96 -8.88
CA GLY A 84 -20.61 3.04 -8.59
C GLY A 84 -21.75 3.06 -9.63
N ARG A 85 -21.85 4.14 -10.44
CA ARG A 85 -22.84 4.29 -11.51
C ARG A 85 -22.31 3.91 -12.90
N THR A 86 -21.01 3.69 -13.01
CA THR A 86 -20.34 3.47 -14.29
C THR A 86 -20.29 1.98 -14.60
N ASN A 87 -20.85 1.58 -15.74
CA ASN A 87 -20.81 0.22 -16.25
C ASN A 87 -19.80 0.04 -17.41
N ASP A 88 -19.23 1.11 -17.92
CA ASP A 88 -18.17 1.06 -18.93
C ASP A 88 -16.79 0.97 -18.26
N PRO A 89 -16.00 -0.10 -18.53
CA PRO A 89 -14.69 -0.28 -17.92
C PRO A 89 -13.68 0.81 -18.28
N THR A 90 -13.79 1.43 -19.46
CA THR A 90 -12.88 2.51 -19.86
C THR A 90 -13.17 3.79 -19.08
N MET A 91 -14.45 4.14 -18.95
CA MET A 91 -14.86 5.27 -18.11
C MET A 91 -14.49 5.00 -16.63
N LEU A 92 -14.71 3.77 -16.16
CA LEU A 92 -14.33 3.37 -14.78
C LEU A 92 -12.84 3.55 -14.54
N PHE A 93 -11.99 3.21 -15.52
CA PHE A 93 -10.54 3.47 -15.41
C PHE A 93 -10.26 4.95 -15.14
N PHE A 94 -10.80 5.86 -15.94
CA PHE A 94 -10.56 7.29 -15.75
C PHE A 94 -11.11 7.80 -14.42
N VAL A 95 -12.32 7.37 -14.03
CA VAL A 95 -12.91 7.75 -12.74
C VAL A 95 -12.04 7.28 -11.57
N LEU A 96 -11.58 6.03 -11.59
CA LEU A 96 -10.73 5.51 -10.52
C LEU A 96 -9.30 6.09 -10.58
N LEU A 97 -8.79 6.43 -11.76
CA LEU A 97 -7.54 7.17 -11.90
C LEU A 97 -7.63 8.53 -11.21
N PHE A 98 -8.67 9.33 -11.50
CA PHE A 98 -8.88 10.60 -10.81
C PHE A 98 -9.12 10.40 -9.32
N THR A 99 -9.88 9.37 -8.92
CA THR A 99 -10.06 9.03 -7.50
C THR A 99 -8.71 8.82 -6.81
N MET A 100 -7.79 8.09 -7.43
CA MET A 100 -6.47 7.84 -6.87
C MET A 100 -5.54 9.07 -6.92
N LEU A 101 -5.64 9.91 -7.95
CA LEU A 101 -4.91 11.18 -8.00
C LEU A 101 -5.32 12.12 -6.85
N PHE A 102 -6.58 12.13 -6.43
CA PHE A 102 -7.04 12.89 -5.27
C PHE A 102 -6.77 12.17 -3.95
N TYR A 103 -6.86 10.83 -3.93
CA TYR A 103 -6.73 10.07 -2.68
C TYR A 103 -5.28 9.89 -2.21
N MET A 104 -4.34 9.53 -3.09
CA MET A 104 -2.97 9.18 -2.69
C MET A 104 -2.21 10.33 -1.98
N PRO A 105 -2.33 11.61 -2.39
CA PRO A 105 -1.69 12.71 -1.68
C PRO A 105 -2.15 12.87 -0.22
N SER A 106 -3.37 12.42 0.09
CA SER A 106 -3.93 12.54 1.43
C SER A 106 -3.15 11.73 2.49
N TRP A 107 -2.45 10.65 2.10
CA TRP A 107 -1.61 9.88 3.02
C TRP A 107 -0.44 10.70 3.58
N GLY A 108 0.21 11.49 2.73
CA GLY A 108 1.26 12.41 3.16
C GLY A 108 0.69 13.56 4.01
N LEU A 109 -0.44 14.14 3.58
CA LEU A 109 -1.08 15.27 4.26
C LEU A 109 -1.57 14.89 5.66
N THR A 110 -2.20 13.73 5.86
CA THR A 110 -2.64 13.26 7.19
C THR A 110 -1.46 13.09 8.14
N SER A 111 -0.36 12.52 7.65
CA SER A 111 0.88 12.39 8.43
C SER A 111 1.48 13.75 8.77
N ALA A 112 1.53 14.68 7.81
CA ALA A 112 2.04 16.03 8.02
C ALA A 112 1.19 16.83 9.02
N ILE A 113 -0.14 16.75 8.96
CA ILE A 113 -1.06 17.36 9.93
C ILE A 113 -0.81 16.77 11.32
N ALA A 114 -0.78 15.44 11.44
CA ALA A 114 -0.59 14.79 12.73
C ALA A 114 0.75 15.17 13.39
N MET A 115 1.85 15.12 12.63
CA MET A 115 3.18 15.50 13.13
C MET A 115 3.34 17.01 13.41
N SER A 116 2.48 17.86 12.82
CA SER A 116 2.51 19.31 13.10
C SER A 116 1.83 19.69 14.41
N HIS A 117 0.95 18.82 14.92
CA HIS A 117 0.10 19.11 16.07
C HIS A 117 0.22 18.11 17.22
N ALA A 118 1.08 17.11 17.08
CA ALA A 118 1.37 16.14 18.14
C ALA A 118 2.88 15.92 18.26
N PRO A 119 3.40 15.68 19.49
CA PRO A 119 4.78 15.26 19.67
C PRO A 119 5.08 13.96 18.91
N SER A 120 6.33 13.82 18.45
CA SER A 120 6.77 12.66 17.65
C SER A 120 6.50 11.32 18.34
N GLU A 121 6.61 11.28 19.67
CA GLU A 121 6.37 10.09 20.50
C GLU A 121 4.89 9.67 20.50
N ARG A 122 3.97 10.60 20.22
CA ARG A 122 2.52 10.33 20.13
C ARG A 122 2.05 9.97 18.72
N PHE A 123 2.85 10.27 17.70
CA PHE A 123 2.49 9.99 16.31
C PHE A 123 2.13 8.51 16.07
N PRO A 124 2.90 7.50 16.57
CA PRO A 124 2.52 6.09 16.41
C PRO A 124 1.13 5.76 16.98
N LYS A 125 0.77 6.35 18.13
CA LYS A 125 -0.55 6.16 18.76
C LYS A 125 -1.69 6.77 17.94
N ILE A 126 -1.44 7.83 17.19
CA ILE A 126 -2.42 8.43 16.27
C ILE A 126 -2.48 7.60 14.98
N ARG A 127 -1.33 7.18 14.47
CA ARG A 127 -1.21 6.44 13.21
C ARG A 127 -1.88 5.06 13.25
N VAL A 128 -1.87 4.37 14.40
CA VAL A 128 -2.50 3.06 14.57
C VAL A 128 -4.02 3.11 14.30
N PHE A 129 -4.68 4.25 14.53
CA PHE A 129 -6.10 4.41 14.20
C PHE A 129 -6.38 4.27 12.70
N GLY A 130 -5.40 4.58 11.83
CA GLY A 130 -5.50 4.27 10.41
C GLY A 130 -5.63 2.77 10.16
N SER A 131 -4.80 1.95 10.77
CA SER A 131 -4.91 0.48 10.65
C SER A 131 -6.21 -0.05 11.25
N ILE A 132 -6.68 0.51 12.38
CA ILE A 132 -7.99 0.17 12.95
C ILE A 132 -9.11 0.54 11.96
N GLY A 133 -9.08 1.73 11.35
CA GLY A 133 -10.04 2.14 10.34
C GLY A 133 -10.05 1.22 9.11
N ALA A 134 -8.87 0.76 8.68
CA ALA A 134 -8.74 -0.21 7.61
C ALA A 134 -9.43 -1.54 7.95
N VAL A 135 -9.23 -2.07 9.17
CA VAL A 135 -9.87 -3.31 9.62
C VAL A 135 -11.38 -3.13 9.78
N VAL A 136 -11.81 -2.01 10.36
CA VAL A 136 -13.25 -1.70 10.57
C VAL A 136 -13.99 -1.55 9.24
N ALA A 137 -13.32 -1.19 8.14
CA ALA A 137 -13.93 -1.18 6.81
C ALA A 137 -14.58 -2.53 6.42
N GLY A 138 -14.08 -3.65 6.94
CA GLY A 138 -14.68 -4.97 6.72
C GLY A 138 -16.06 -5.14 7.34
N ILE A 139 -16.43 -4.31 8.33
CA ILE A 139 -17.75 -4.41 8.99
C ILE A 139 -18.89 -4.12 8.01
N PHE A 140 -18.65 -3.29 6.99
CA PHE A 140 -19.66 -2.98 5.97
C PHE A 140 -20.07 -4.23 5.19
N SER A 141 -19.11 -5.12 4.86
CA SER A 141 -19.40 -6.40 4.23
C SER A 141 -20.26 -7.29 5.15
N VAL A 142 -19.92 -7.36 6.43
CA VAL A 142 -20.68 -8.16 7.41
C VAL A 142 -22.10 -7.61 7.59
N ILE A 143 -22.26 -6.31 7.77
CA ILE A 143 -23.58 -5.67 7.94
C ILE A 143 -24.43 -5.86 6.69
N SER A 144 -23.87 -5.62 5.50
CA SER A 144 -24.60 -5.77 4.24
C SER A 144 -25.16 -7.19 4.07
N VAL A 145 -24.33 -8.20 4.33
CA VAL A 145 -24.73 -9.62 4.14
C VAL A 145 -25.61 -10.13 5.28
N LYS A 146 -25.26 -9.85 6.55
CA LYS A 146 -25.94 -10.46 7.69
C LYS A 146 -27.22 -9.72 8.12
N VAL A 147 -27.28 -8.40 7.89
CA VAL A 147 -28.44 -7.57 8.32
C VAL A 147 -29.34 -7.27 7.14
N PHE A 148 -28.77 -6.86 6.00
CA PHE A 148 -29.54 -6.45 4.84
C PHE A 148 -29.71 -7.55 3.79
N HIS A 149 -29.01 -8.69 3.92
CA HIS A 149 -29.04 -9.81 2.98
C HIS A 149 -28.63 -9.45 1.55
N PHE A 150 -27.79 -8.39 1.39
CA PHE A 150 -27.24 -7.99 0.11
C PHE A 150 -25.74 -8.33 0.00
N PRO A 151 -25.26 -8.83 -1.16
CA PRO A 151 -23.84 -9.01 -1.38
C PRO A 151 -23.14 -7.66 -1.38
N PHE A 152 -21.99 -7.58 -0.72
CA PHE A 152 -21.18 -6.36 -0.63
C PHE A 152 -19.92 -6.47 -1.52
N ASP A 153 -19.06 -7.43 -1.17
CA ASP A 153 -17.82 -7.65 -1.89
C ASP A 153 -18.12 -8.07 -3.34
N GLY A 154 -17.40 -7.50 -4.29
CA GLY A 154 -17.65 -7.73 -5.71
C GLY A 154 -18.86 -7.01 -6.29
N THR A 155 -19.46 -6.03 -5.59
CA THR A 155 -20.56 -5.19 -6.08
C THR A 155 -20.18 -3.71 -6.07
N ASN A 156 -20.98 -2.87 -6.75
CA ASN A 156 -20.82 -1.41 -6.76
C ASN A 156 -21.15 -0.75 -5.40
N LEU A 157 -21.80 -1.47 -4.48
CA LEU A 157 -22.10 -0.98 -3.15
C LEU A 157 -20.84 -0.55 -2.38
N THR A 158 -19.70 -1.20 -2.65
CA THR A 158 -18.41 -0.85 -2.09
C THR A 158 -17.99 0.60 -2.39
N PHE A 159 -18.29 1.10 -3.58
CA PHE A 159 -18.01 2.49 -3.97
C PHE A 159 -18.94 3.47 -3.24
N TYR A 160 -20.23 3.17 -3.11
CA TYR A 160 -21.16 4.04 -2.40
C TYR A 160 -20.84 4.14 -0.90
N VAL A 161 -20.45 3.03 -0.28
CA VAL A 161 -19.99 3.03 1.12
C VAL A 161 -18.68 3.81 1.23
N GLY A 162 -17.71 3.58 0.33
CA GLY A 162 -16.48 4.37 0.28
C GLY A 162 -16.74 5.87 0.13
N ALA A 163 -17.72 6.25 -0.71
CA ALA A 163 -18.15 7.64 -0.86
C ALA A 163 -18.73 8.22 0.43
N GLY A 164 -19.62 7.48 1.09
CA GLY A 164 -20.18 7.89 2.38
C GLY A 164 -19.10 8.14 3.43
N VAL A 165 -18.15 7.21 3.56
CA VAL A 165 -16.99 7.37 4.45
C VAL A 165 -16.14 8.58 4.06
N ALA A 166 -15.94 8.83 2.75
CA ALA A 166 -15.17 9.99 2.26
C ALA A 166 -15.84 11.32 2.63
N PHE A 167 -17.16 11.43 2.54
CA PHE A 167 -17.90 12.62 2.99
C PHE A 167 -17.81 12.81 4.51
N VAL A 168 -17.95 11.73 5.30
CA VAL A 168 -17.78 11.80 6.76
C VAL A 168 -16.34 12.22 7.11
N ALA A 169 -15.34 11.68 6.43
CA ALA A 169 -13.95 12.08 6.57
C ALA A 169 -13.76 13.57 6.25
N ALA A 170 -14.32 14.04 5.13
CA ALA A 170 -14.25 15.44 4.74
C ALA A 170 -14.86 16.35 5.81
N LEU A 171 -16.06 16.08 6.29
CA LEU A 171 -16.71 16.84 7.34
C LEU A 171 -15.88 16.83 8.64
N SER A 172 -15.32 15.67 9.02
CA SER A 172 -14.43 15.58 10.18
C SER A 172 -13.17 16.45 10.04
N ASN A 173 -12.65 16.60 8.83
CA ASN A 173 -11.46 17.41 8.55
C ASN A 173 -11.69 18.93 8.80
N LEU A 174 -12.94 19.40 8.78
CA LEU A 174 -13.28 20.77 9.17
C LEU A 174 -13.01 21.05 10.66
N THR A 175 -12.97 20.02 11.48
CA THR A 175 -12.67 20.12 12.91
C THR A 175 -11.18 20.16 13.23
N LEU A 176 -10.32 19.88 12.24
CA LEU A 176 -8.86 19.84 12.42
C LEU A 176 -8.28 21.22 12.70
N PRO A 177 -7.17 21.28 13.44
CA PRO A 177 -6.49 22.53 13.70
C PRO A 177 -5.91 23.13 12.41
N HIS A 178 -5.82 24.45 12.37
CA HIS A 178 -5.23 25.15 11.24
C HIS A 178 -3.76 24.75 11.06
N THR A 179 -3.45 24.20 9.89
CA THR A 179 -2.11 23.75 9.52
C THR A 179 -1.64 24.55 8.32
N PRO A 180 -0.91 25.67 8.55
CA PRO A 180 -0.49 26.56 7.46
C PRO A 180 0.52 25.86 6.53
N PRO A 181 0.64 26.32 5.28
CA PRO A 181 1.59 25.77 4.31
C PRO A 181 3.03 26.00 4.79
N LYS A 182 3.79 24.91 4.98
CA LYS A 182 5.19 24.97 5.44
C LYS A 182 6.17 25.35 4.32
N GLY A 183 5.81 25.10 3.08
CA GLY A 183 6.65 25.33 1.90
C GLY A 183 6.49 26.72 1.27
N LYS A 184 5.81 27.67 1.93
CA LYS A 184 5.61 29.03 1.40
C LYS A 184 6.96 29.72 1.14
N GLY A 185 7.25 30.05 -0.13
CA GLY A 185 8.51 30.67 -0.54
C GLY A 185 9.68 29.71 -0.79
N ALA A 186 9.54 28.42 -0.54
CA ALA A 186 10.60 27.43 -0.81
C ALA A 186 10.74 27.14 -2.32
N LYS A 187 11.98 27.20 -2.83
CA LYS A 187 12.33 26.74 -4.18
C LYS A 187 12.51 25.21 -4.16
N SER A 188 11.44 24.43 -4.28
CA SER A 188 11.57 23.01 -4.56
C SER A 188 11.28 22.73 -6.03
N SER A 189 12.08 21.88 -6.66
CA SER A 189 11.90 21.51 -8.05
C SER A 189 11.03 20.24 -8.16
N PHE A 190 10.52 19.98 -9.36
CA PHE A 190 9.89 18.70 -9.70
C PHE A 190 10.79 17.50 -9.37
N ILE A 191 12.11 17.66 -9.62
CA ILE A 191 13.14 16.68 -9.31
C ILE A 191 13.19 16.38 -7.80
N ASP A 192 13.06 17.42 -6.97
CA ASP A 192 13.07 17.28 -5.51
C ASP A 192 11.79 16.59 -4.99
N ALA A 193 10.64 16.93 -5.56
CA ALA A 193 9.37 16.34 -5.17
C ALA A 193 9.32 14.84 -5.45
N LEU A 194 9.86 14.41 -6.58
CA LEU A 194 9.93 12.99 -6.96
C LEU A 194 11.13 12.25 -6.34
N GLY A 195 11.99 12.94 -5.58
CA GLY A 195 13.17 12.32 -4.96
C GLY A 195 14.27 11.94 -5.95
N LEU A 196 14.24 12.47 -7.18
CA LEU A 196 15.14 12.05 -8.27
C LEU A 196 16.62 12.39 -8.02
N ARG A 197 16.93 13.29 -7.07
CA ARG A 197 18.34 13.49 -6.66
C ARG A 197 18.96 12.26 -6.02
N ALA A 198 18.14 11.36 -5.47
CA ALA A 198 18.62 10.10 -4.92
C ALA A 198 19.09 9.10 -6.00
N VAL A 199 18.75 9.32 -7.29
CA VAL A 199 19.24 8.52 -8.42
C VAL A 199 20.77 8.46 -8.45
N LYS A 200 21.48 9.49 -7.95
CA LYS A 200 22.95 9.47 -7.88
C LYS A 200 23.49 8.26 -7.07
N TYR A 201 22.74 7.78 -6.06
CA TYR A 201 23.13 6.61 -5.27
C TYR A 201 22.98 5.29 -6.02
N MET A 202 22.29 5.27 -7.18
CA MET A 202 22.27 4.09 -8.07
C MET A 202 23.64 3.74 -8.64
N LYS A 203 24.64 4.66 -8.56
CA LYS A 203 26.05 4.35 -8.86
C LYS A 203 26.68 3.42 -7.85
N GLU A 204 26.17 3.37 -6.62
CA GLU A 204 26.62 2.44 -5.59
C GLU A 204 25.96 1.07 -5.82
N ARG A 205 26.78 0.08 -6.12
CA ARG A 205 26.32 -1.26 -6.53
C ARG A 205 25.29 -1.86 -5.56
N ASN A 206 25.54 -1.78 -4.27
CA ASN A 206 24.69 -2.40 -3.26
C ASN A 206 23.33 -1.69 -3.15
N PHE A 207 23.32 -0.36 -3.25
CA PHE A 207 22.09 0.44 -3.27
C PHE A 207 21.27 0.14 -4.55
N ALA A 208 21.93 0.09 -5.72
CA ALA A 208 21.26 -0.23 -6.98
C ALA A 208 20.63 -1.63 -6.95
N ILE A 209 21.37 -2.63 -6.45
CA ILE A 209 20.84 -4.01 -6.28
C ILE A 209 19.60 -4.00 -5.40
N PHE A 210 19.65 -3.30 -4.25
CA PHE A 210 18.50 -3.21 -3.35
C PHE A 210 17.29 -2.58 -4.07
N ILE A 211 17.45 -1.45 -4.74
CA ILE A 211 16.36 -0.74 -5.43
C ILE A 211 15.76 -1.60 -6.56
N ILE A 212 16.61 -2.27 -7.35
CA ILE A 212 16.14 -3.15 -8.43
C ILE A 212 15.38 -4.34 -7.88
N LEU A 213 15.88 -4.98 -6.82
CA LEU A 213 15.20 -6.12 -6.21
C LEU A 213 13.89 -5.71 -5.51
N ALA A 214 13.86 -4.52 -4.89
CA ALA A 214 12.63 -3.96 -4.36
C ALA A 214 11.60 -3.64 -5.45
N PHE A 215 12.03 -3.14 -6.60
CA PHE A 215 11.18 -2.96 -7.78
C PHE A 215 10.60 -4.29 -8.28
N LEU A 216 11.45 -5.30 -8.46
CA LEU A 216 11.02 -6.62 -8.93
C LEU A 216 10.11 -7.34 -7.93
N SER A 217 10.32 -7.13 -6.63
CA SER A 217 9.46 -7.70 -5.58
C SER A 217 8.03 -7.16 -5.61
N MET A 218 7.78 -6.08 -6.35
CA MET A 218 6.42 -5.59 -6.57
C MET A 218 5.59 -6.56 -7.43
N ILE A 219 6.18 -7.44 -8.25
CA ILE A 219 5.43 -8.43 -9.05
C ILE A 219 4.65 -9.37 -8.13
N PRO A 220 5.27 -10.16 -7.24
CA PRO A 220 4.53 -10.98 -6.30
C PRO A 220 3.70 -10.14 -5.30
N PHE A 221 4.18 -8.98 -4.87
CA PHE A 221 3.42 -8.12 -3.96
C PHE A 221 2.09 -7.65 -4.58
N ALA A 222 2.10 -7.17 -5.83
CA ALA A 222 0.92 -6.71 -6.53
C ALA A 222 -0.04 -7.87 -6.88
N MET A 223 0.46 -9.08 -7.13
CA MET A 223 -0.39 -10.25 -7.35
C MET A 223 -1.32 -10.48 -6.14
N TYR A 224 -0.79 -10.40 -4.93
CA TYR A 224 -1.63 -10.43 -3.73
C TYR A 224 -2.45 -9.14 -3.56
N PHE A 225 -1.81 -7.99 -3.62
CA PHE A 225 -2.43 -6.73 -3.19
C PHE A 225 -3.56 -6.26 -4.11
N ALA A 226 -3.45 -6.53 -5.41
CA ALA A 226 -4.39 -6.05 -6.41
C ALA A 226 -5.35 -7.16 -6.94
N TYR A 227 -4.90 -8.42 -6.99
CA TYR A 227 -5.68 -9.49 -7.64
C TYR A 227 -6.24 -10.54 -6.67
N PHE A 228 -5.80 -10.56 -5.42
CA PHE A 228 -6.19 -11.62 -4.48
C PHE A 228 -7.69 -11.69 -4.20
N SER A 229 -8.41 -10.57 -4.28
CA SER A 229 -9.87 -10.58 -4.12
C SER A 229 -10.60 -11.29 -5.27
N GLU A 230 -9.99 -11.36 -6.46
CA GLU A 230 -10.50 -12.17 -7.59
C GLU A 230 -10.39 -13.67 -7.30
N TYR A 231 -9.24 -14.09 -6.74
CA TYR A 231 -9.07 -15.47 -6.27
C TYR A 231 -10.04 -15.82 -5.15
N LEU A 232 -10.19 -14.97 -4.14
CA LEU A 232 -11.15 -15.19 -3.05
C LEU A 232 -12.60 -15.26 -3.55
N LEU A 233 -12.93 -14.50 -4.59
CA LEU A 233 -14.25 -14.60 -5.25
C LEU A 233 -14.45 -15.95 -5.90
N ASP A 234 -13.45 -16.46 -6.63
CA ASP A 234 -13.50 -17.72 -7.37
C ASP A 234 -13.65 -18.91 -6.44
N ILE A 235 -12.89 -18.94 -5.32
CA ILE A 235 -13.05 -19.96 -4.26
C ILE A 235 -14.26 -19.69 -3.35
N LYS A 236 -15.18 -18.78 -3.75
CA LYS A 236 -16.47 -18.49 -3.09
C LYS A 236 -16.35 -18.00 -1.64
N THR A 237 -15.32 -17.26 -1.30
CA THR A 237 -15.17 -16.64 0.03
C THR A 237 -16.26 -15.60 0.26
N GLN A 238 -17.04 -15.75 1.33
CA GLN A 238 -18.21 -14.90 1.60
C GLN A 238 -17.86 -13.45 1.97
N PHE A 239 -16.78 -13.25 2.75
CA PHE A 239 -16.36 -11.95 3.29
C PHE A 239 -14.95 -11.60 2.83
N ILE A 240 -14.79 -11.25 1.54
CA ILE A 240 -13.48 -10.99 0.92
C ILE A 240 -12.72 -9.89 1.67
N THR A 241 -13.38 -8.74 1.91
CA THR A 241 -12.75 -7.61 2.61
C THR A 241 -12.32 -7.97 4.03
N VAL A 242 -13.15 -8.71 4.78
CA VAL A 242 -12.79 -9.18 6.14
C VAL A 242 -11.61 -10.14 6.08
N THR A 243 -11.65 -11.09 5.15
CA THR A 243 -10.59 -12.10 4.97
C THR A 243 -9.25 -11.42 4.68
N MET A 244 -9.21 -10.45 3.79
CA MET A 244 -7.99 -9.68 3.48
C MET A 244 -7.52 -8.82 4.67
N ASN A 245 -8.44 -8.34 5.51
CA ASN A 245 -8.10 -7.52 6.68
C ASN A 245 -7.31 -8.28 7.76
N TRP A 246 -7.37 -9.62 7.82
CA TRP A 246 -6.49 -10.39 8.69
C TRP A 246 -5.01 -10.15 8.41
N GLY A 247 -4.66 -9.87 7.15
CA GLY A 247 -3.29 -9.45 6.80
C GLY A 247 -2.89 -8.12 7.47
N ILE A 248 -3.81 -7.15 7.56
CA ILE A 248 -3.57 -5.87 8.23
C ILE A 248 -3.46 -6.04 9.75
N VAL A 249 -4.29 -6.90 10.33
CA VAL A 249 -4.19 -7.24 11.77
C VAL A 249 -2.82 -7.85 12.08
N ALA A 250 -2.38 -8.81 11.27
CA ALA A 250 -1.06 -9.42 11.40
C ALA A 250 0.07 -8.39 11.20
N GLU A 251 -0.07 -7.47 10.24
CA GLU A 251 0.89 -6.38 10.00
C GLU A 251 1.08 -5.52 11.25
N MET A 252 0.00 -5.14 11.92
CA MET A 252 0.08 -4.35 13.16
C MET A 252 0.91 -5.08 14.25
N GLY A 253 0.72 -6.40 14.38
CA GLY A 253 1.48 -7.21 15.34
C GLY A 253 2.96 -7.33 14.95
N PHE A 254 3.25 -7.68 13.70
CA PHE A 254 4.63 -7.87 13.23
C PHE A 254 5.44 -6.58 13.18
N MET A 255 4.81 -5.41 12.94
CA MET A 255 5.51 -4.11 13.00
C MET A 255 6.14 -3.85 14.36
N LEU A 256 5.51 -4.28 15.47
CA LEU A 256 6.05 -4.13 16.81
C LEU A 256 7.31 -4.98 17.03
N LEU A 257 7.49 -6.04 16.26
CA LEU A 257 8.64 -6.94 16.36
C LEU A 257 9.87 -6.47 15.59
N ILE A 258 9.72 -5.50 14.65
CA ILE A 258 10.81 -5.06 13.76
C ILE A 258 12.05 -4.59 14.55
N PRO A 259 11.97 -3.70 15.57
CA PRO A 259 13.15 -3.25 16.29
C PRO A 259 13.90 -4.39 16.99
N GLY A 260 13.16 -5.30 17.64
CA GLY A 260 13.72 -6.48 18.29
C GLY A 260 14.37 -7.46 17.31
N ALA A 261 13.72 -7.69 16.18
CA ALA A 261 14.23 -8.56 15.11
C ALA A 261 15.52 -7.97 14.49
N ILE A 262 15.57 -6.67 14.23
CA ILE A 262 16.78 -6.00 13.71
C ILE A 262 17.93 -6.09 14.75
N LYS A 263 17.64 -5.87 16.04
CA LYS A 263 18.64 -5.98 17.11
C LYS A 263 19.21 -7.41 17.20
N LYS A 264 18.36 -8.43 17.06
CA LYS A 264 18.74 -9.85 17.21
C LYS A 264 19.42 -10.43 15.97
N PHE A 265 18.89 -10.15 14.79
CA PHE A 265 19.28 -10.81 13.54
C PHE A 265 20.05 -9.91 12.58
N GLY A 266 19.99 -8.59 12.77
CA GLY A 266 20.50 -7.60 11.83
C GLY A 266 19.53 -7.35 10.67
N LEU A 267 19.62 -6.15 10.08
CA LEU A 267 18.66 -5.67 9.08
C LEU A 267 18.57 -6.55 7.83
N ARG A 268 19.70 -7.00 7.29
CA ARG A 268 19.74 -7.88 6.10
C ARG A 268 18.97 -9.19 6.33
N LYS A 269 19.15 -9.85 7.48
CA LYS A 269 18.45 -11.10 7.79
C LYS A 269 16.95 -10.87 7.99
N VAL A 270 16.57 -9.73 8.59
CA VAL A 270 15.15 -9.34 8.73
C VAL A 270 14.51 -9.19 7.34
N MET A 271 15.17 -8.52 6.39
CA MET A 271 14.69 -8.40 5.02
C MET A 271 14.58 -9.76 4.31
N ILE A 272 15.54 -10.67 4.54
CA ILE A 272 15.47 -12.06 4.03
C ILE A 272 14.24 -12.79 4.58
N ILE A 273 13.95 -12.66 5.88
CA ILE A 273 12.74 -13.25 6.49
C ILE A 273 11.48 -12.72 5.81
N GLY A 274 11.42 -11.42 5.47
CA GLY A 274 10.30 -10.84 4.72
C GLY A 274 10.14 -11.45 3.32
N LEU A 275 11.25 -11.70 2.61
CA LEU A 275 11.21 -12.38 1.30
C LEU A 275 10.85 -13.86 1.41
N VAL A 276 11.33 -14.57 2.42
CA VAL A 276 10.91 -15.95 2.72
C VAL A 276 9.41 -16.02 3.02
N ALA A 277 8.88 -15.06 3.79
CA ALA A 277 7.45 -14.96 4.05
C ALA A 277 6.62 -14.77 2.76
N SER A 278 7.18 -14.08 1.75
CA SER A 278 6.53 -13.98 0.43
C SER A 278 6.42 -15.34 -0.27
N ILE A 279 7.44 -16.18 -0.18
CA ILE A 279 7.41 -17.55 -0.71
C ILE A 279 6.37 -18.37 0.04
N VAL A 280 6.38 -18.34 1.38
CA VAL A 280 5.39 -19.04 2.22
C VAL A 280 3.96 -18.68 1.84
N ARG A 281 3.70 -17.39 1.53
CA ARG A 281 2.40 -16.92 1.07
C ARG A 281 1.92 -17.67 -0.17
N PHE A 282 2.71 -17.64 -1.23
CA PHE A 282 2.28 -18.17 -2.52
C PHE A 282 2.31 -19.71 -2.55
N VAL A 283 3.21 -20.33 -1.79
CA VAL A 283 3.15 -21.78 -1.54
C VAL A 283 1.86 -22.15 -0.80
N ALA A 284 1.42 -21.36 0.19
CA ALA A 284 0.16 -21.63 0.88
C ALA A 284 -1.04 -21.50 -0.07
N PHE A 285 -1.06 -20.50 -0.97
CA PHE A 285 -2.13 -20.36 -1.96
C PHE A 285 -2.12 -21.50 -2.99
N TYR A 286 -0.94 -21.93 -3.43
CA TYR A 286 -0.79 -23.11 -4.29
C TYR A 286 -1.30 -24.38 -3.61
N LEU A 287 -0.93 -24.60 -2.35
CA LEU A 287 -1.33 -25.78 -1.59
C LEU A 287 -2.84 -25.83 -1.34
N GLU A 288 -3.52 -24.69 -1.24
CA GLU A 288 -4.98 -24.66 -1.09
C GLU A 288 -5.65 -25.38 -2.27
N GLY A 289 -5.24 -25.10 -3.52
CA GLY A 289 -5.75 -25.79 -4.71
C GLY A 289 -5.45 -27.31 -4.72
N VAL A 290 -4.25 -27.68 -4.23
CA VAL A 290 -3.82 -29.10 -4.22
C VAL A 290 -4.54 -29.93 -3.16
N ILE A 291 -4.73 -29.40 -1.95
CA ILE A 291 -5.29 -30.15 -0.81
C ILE A 291 -6.76 -29.83 -0.54
N ASP A 292 -7.35 -28.89 -1.28
CA ASP A 292 -8.75 -28.42 -1.15
C ASP A 292 -9.12 -28.04 0.29
N GLN A 293 -8.25 -27.24 0.92
CA GLN A 293 -8.40 -26.83 2.31
C GLN A 293 -8.30 -25.31 2.47
N HIS A 294 -9.42 -24.61 2.47
CA HIS A 294 -9.50 -23.14 2.49
C HIS A 294 -8.79 -22.47 3.67
N TRP A 295 -8.60 -23.15 4.83
CA TRP A 295 -7.90 -22.56 5.96
C TRP A 295 -6.42 -22.26 5.65
N VAL A 296 -5.81 -22.94 4.70
CA VAL A 296 -4.41 -22.74 4.29
C VAL A 296 -4.20 -21.35 3.72
N VAL A 297 -5.23 -20.76 3.10
CA VAL A 297 -5.22 -19.38 2.59
C VAL A 297 -4.84 -18.38 3.69
N TYR A 298 -5.32 -18.62 4.92
CA TYR A 298 -5.03 -17.70 6.04
C TYR A 298 -3.55 -17.69 6.43
N ILE A 299 -2.79 -18.77 6.22
CA ILE A 299 -1.33 -18.76 6.39
C ILE A 299 -0.72 -17.69 5.47
N GLY A 300 -1.08 -17.72 4.18
CA GLY A 300 -0.61 -16.76 3.20
C GLY A 300 -1.04 -15.32 3.50
N ILE A 301 -2.23 -15.13 4.08
CA ILE A 301 -2.74 -13.82 4.48
C ILE A 301 -1.95 -13.29 5.70
N LEU A 302 -1.79 -14.10 6.74
CA LEU A 302 -1.20 -13.68 8.02
C LEU A 302 0.30 -13.32 7.90
N VAL A 303 1.04 -13.94 6.97
CA VAL A 303 2.44 -13.55 6.72
C VAL A 303 2.59 -12.17 6.06
N HIS A 304 1.48 -11.47 5.73
CA HIS A 304 1.52 -10.13 5.13
C HIS A 304 2.36 -9.14 5.94
N GLY A 305 2.21 -9.18 7.25
CA GLY A 305 2.94 -8.27 8.12
C GLY A 305 4.47 -8.50 8.11
N LEU A 306 4.91 -9.74 7.94
CA LEU A 306 6.33 -10.05 7.75
C LEU A 306 6.83 -9.51 6.40
N ILE A 307 6.06 -9.68 5.32
CA ILE A 307 6.47 -9.20 3.99
C ILE A 307 6.56 -7.68 4.00
N PHE A 308 5.51 -6.99 4.41
CA PHE A 308 5.47 -5.54 4.40
C PHE A 308 6.44 -4.94 5.42
N GLY A 309 6.38 -5.39 6.68
CA GLY A 309 7.18 -4.85 7.76
C GLY A 309 8.67 -5.16 7.62
N PHE A 310 9.02 -6.41 7.33
CA PHE A 310 10.42 -6.82 7.34
C PHE A 310 11.15 -6.47 6.05
N PHE A 311 10.48 -6.55 4.88
CA PHE A 311 11.14 -6.21 3.63
C PHE A 311 10.98 -4.73 3.26
N TYR A 312 9.75 -4.20 3.16
CA TYR A 312 9.56 -2.81 2.69
C TYR A 312 9.89 -1.78 3.77
N VAL A 313 9.40 -1.94 5.00
CA VAL A 313 9.78 -1.04 6.10
C VAL A 313 11.26 -1.25 6.48
N GLY A 314 11.76 -2.49 6.44
CA GLY A 314 13.18 -2.78 6.55
C GLY A 314 14.01 -2.05 5.50
N GLY A 315 13.54 -1.98 4.27
CA GLY A 315 14.13 -1.22 3.17
C GLY A 315 14.17 0.28 3.43
N GLN A 316 13.10 0.84 3.99
CA GLN A 316 13.08 2.25 4.41
C GLN A 316 14.14 2.52 5.50
N ILE A 317 14.29 1.60 6.46
CA ILE A 317 15.31 1.69 7.51
C ILE A 317 16.74 1.57 6.91
N TYR A 318 16.91 0.70 5.89
CA TYR A 318 18.20 0.62 5.16
C TYR A 318 18.56 1.94 4.51
N ILE A 319 17.61 2.56 3.80
CA ILE A 319 17.81 3.86 3.14
C ILE A 319 18.14 4.95 4.18
N ASP A 320 17.39 4.99 5.29
CA ASP A 320 17.63 5.97 6.36
C ASP A 320 19.02 5.88 6.98
N LYS A 321 19.54 4.66 7.12
CA LYS A 321 20.89 4.41 7.63
C LYS A 321 21.99 4.65 6.59
N LYS A 322 21.70 4.46 5.32
CA LYS A 322 22.68 4.53 4.23
C LYS A 322 22.89 5.93 3.70
N ILE A 323 21.84 6.77 3.69
CA ILE A 323 21.82 8.06 3.02
C ILE A 323 22.03 9.21 4.00
N ASP A 324 22.86 10.19 3.63
CA ASP A 324 23.13 11.38 4.44
C ASP A 324 21.89 12.26 4.68
N GLY A 325 21.85 12.95 5.84
CA GLY A 325 20.67 13.64 6.38
C GLY A 325 19.92 14.56 5.41
N LYS A 326 20.62 15.31 4.55
CA LYS A 326 20.01 16.25 3.60
C LYS A 326 19.19 15.58 2.48
N LEU A 327 19.47 14.31 2.16
CA LEU A 327 18.82 13.59 1.06
C LEU A 327 17.96 12.42 1.52
N LYS A 328 17.84 12.17 2.83
CA LYS A 328 17.05 11.05 3.38
C LYS A 328 15.60 11.06 2.89
N SER A 329 14.89 12.17 3.02
CA SER A 329 13.49 12.28 2.57
C SER A 329 13.34 12.09 1.08
N GLN A 330 14.31 12.57 0.28
CA GLN A 330 14.31 12.36 -1.17
C GLN A 330 14.56 10.90 -1.53
N ALA A 331 15.47 10.22 -0.83
CA ALA A 331 15.73 8.81 -1.05
C ALA A 331 14.55 7.91 -0.64
N GLN A 332 13.83 8.26 0.42
CA GLN A 332 12.56 7.62 0.79
C GLN A 332 11.48 7.85 -0.27
N GLY A 333 11.35 9.08 -0.78
CA GLY A 333 10.44 9.41 -1.88
C GLY A 333 10.78 8.65 -3.17
N PHE A 334 12.07 8.55 -3.51
CA PHE A 334 12.55 7.77 -4.65
C PHE A 334 12.23 6.27 -4.49
N PHE A 335 12.47 5.70 -3.32
CA PHE A 335 12.12 4.32 -3.03
C PHE A 335 10.60 4.07 -3.18
N PHE A 336 9.77 4.97 -2.66
CA PHE A 336 8.32 4.89 -2.81
C PHE A 336 7.89 5.01 -4.28
N LEU A 337 8.49 5.92 -5.05
CA LEU A 337 8.26 6.08 -6.48
C LEU A 337 8.61 4.81 -7.24
N VAL A 338 9.78 4.21 -6.95
CA VAL A 338 10.26 3.00 -7.63
C VAL A 338 9.44 1.78 -7.25
N THR A 339 8.97 1.66 -6.00
CA THR A 339 8.18 0.51 -5.55
C THR A 339 6.69 0.72 -5.82
N PHE A 340 5.99 1.54 -5.03
CA PHE A 340 4.53 1.71 -5.12
C PHE A 340 4.06 2.53 -6.33
N GLY A 341 4.96 3.29 -6.98
CA GLY A 341 4.70 3.93 -8.27
C GLY A 341 5.01 2.99 -9.43
N LEU A 342 6.22 3.12 -9.99
CA LEU A 342 6.64 2.40 -11.21
C LEU A 342 6.60 0.87 -11.04
N GLY A 343 7.06 0.35 -9.90
CA GLY A 343 7.09 -1.09 -9.62
C GLY A 343 5.69 -1.69 -9.61
N MET A 344 4.75 -1.06 -8.91
CA MET A 344 3.36 -1.49 -8.85
C MET A 344 2.67 -1.40 -10.22
N LEU A 345 2.95 -0.34 -11.00
CA LEU A 345 2.42 -0.17 -12.36
C LEU A 345 2.85 -1.32 -13.28
N VAL A 346 4.16 -1.57 -13.35
CA VAL A 346 4.73 -2.64 -14.17
C VAL A 346 4.26 -4.01 -13.68
N ALA A 347 4.22 -4.21 -12.36
CA ALA A 347 3.76 -5.44 -11.75
C ALA A 347 2.29 -5.74 -12.09
N ASN A 348 1.40 -4.75 -12.04
CA ASN A 348 0.00 -4.94 -12.41
C ASN A 348 -0.16 -5.34 -13.88
N ILE A 349 0.62 -4.73 -14.78
CA ILE A 349 0.59 -5.09 -16.20
C ILE A 349 1.07 -6.53 -16.41
N ILE A 350 2.20 -6.92 -15.78
CA ILE A 350 2.74 -8.29 -15.85
C ILE A 350 1.73 -9.28 -15.27
N ASN A 351 1.20 -9.02 -14.09
CA ASN A 351 0.25 -9.90 -13.42
C ASN A 351 -1.06 -10.05 -14.21
N GLY A 352 -1.54 -8.96 -14.84
CA GLY A 352 -2.69 -9.03 -15.75
C GLY A 352 -2.44 -9.94 -16.94
N GLN A 353 -1.21 -9.98 -17.49
CA GLN A 353 -0.85 -10.93 -18.56
C GLN A 353 -0.75 -12.37 -18.02
N ILE A 354 -0.15 -12.56 -16.85
CA ILE A 354 -0.09 -13.89 -16.19
C ILE A 354 -1.51 -14.43 -16.01
N ILE A 355 -2.42 -13.67 -15.41
CA ILE A 355 -3.81 -14.09 -15.23
C ILE A 355 -4.47 -14.38 -16.58
N ARG A 356 -4.24 -13.55 -17.60
CA ARG A 356 -4.80 -13.76 -18.95
C ARG A 356 -4.33 -15.09 -19.56
N ILE A 357 -3.05 -15.43 -19.44
CA ILE A 357 -2.47 -16.65 -20.00
C ILE A 357 -3.04 -17.89 -19.31
N PHE A 358 -3.23 -17.83 -18.00
CA PHE A 358 -3.72 -18.95 -17.18
C PHE A 358 -5.24 -18.87 -16.91
N THR A 359 -5.99 -18.21 -17.80
CA THR A 359 -7.46 -18.17 -17.75
C THR A 359 -8.03 -18.69 -19.05
N ASP A 360 -8.80 -19.77 -18.99
CA ASP A 360 -9.59 -20.24 -20.12
C ASP A 360 -10.95 -19.52 -20.14
N SER A 361 -11.30 -18.97 -21.29
CA SER A 361 -12.58 -18.29 -21.53
C SER A 361 -13.32 -18.90 -22.72
N SER A 362 -12.87 -20.03 -23.24
CA SER A 362 -13.42 -20.69 -24.44
C SER A 362 -14.88 -21.13 -24.30
N THR A 363 -15.30 -21.43 -23.05
CA THR A 363 -16.67 -21.89 -22.73
C THR A 363 -17.65 -20.74 -22.40
N GLY A 364 -17.22 -19.47 -22.55
CA GLY A 364 -18.00 -18.30 -22.13
C GLY A 364 -17.98 -18.03 -20.62
N LYS A 365 -17.39 -18.90 -19.83
CA LYS A 365 -17.06 -18.69 -18.41
C LYS A 365 -15.55 -18.63 -18.26
N ARG A 366 -15.07 -17.82 -17.30
CA ARG A 366 -13.66 -17.79 -16.96
C ARG A 366 -13.34 -18.94 -16.01
N ILE A 367 -12.38 -19.75 -16.40
CA ILE A 367 -11.81 -20.81 -15.57
C ILE A 367 -10.36 -20.45 -15.34
N TYR A 368 -10.01 -20.18 -14.09
CA TYR A 368 -8.66 -19.80 -13.70
C TYR A 368 -7.85 -21.02 -13.32
N ASP A 369 -6.65 -21.12 -13.84
CA ASP A 369 -5.63 -22.05 -13.36
C ASP A 369 -4.80 -21.37 -12.26
N TRP A 370 -5.39 -21.29 -11.05
CA TRP A 370 -4.76 -20.65 -9.91
C TRP A 370 -3.49 -21.37 -9.47
N ASP A 371 -3.40 -22.66 -9.65
CA ASP A 371 -2.20 -23.44 -9.30
C ASP A 371 -0.99 -22.97 -10.13
N SER A 372 -1.17 -22.82 -11.43
CA SER A 372 -0.12 -22.27 -12.30
C SER A 372 0.20 -20.79 -11.97
N ILE A 373 -0.81 -19.96 -11.66
CA ILE A 373 -0.62 -18.57 -11.27
C ILE A 373 0.20 -18.47 -9.99
N TRP A 374 -0.19 -19.21 -8.93
CA TRP A 374 0.51 -19.19 -7.65
C TRP A 374 1.88 -19.84 -7.74
N GLY A 375 2.00 -20.95 -8.51
CA GLY A 375 3.28 -21.62 -8.78
C GLY A 375 4.29 -20.68 -9.45
N LEU A 376 3.88 -20.00 -10.52
CA LEU A 376 4.74 -19.03 -11.22
C LEU A 376 5.12 -17.86 -10.31
N THR A 377 4.16 -17.33 -9.53
CA THR A 377 4.43 -16.25 -8.58
C THR A 377 5.41 -16.69 -7.48
N THR A 378 5.32 -17.95 -7.03
CA THR A 378 6.29 -18.53 -6.09
C THR A 378 7.69 -18.59 -6.70
N ILE A 379 7.82 -18.99 -7.96
CA ILE A 379 9.11 -19.02 -8.66
C ILE A 379 9.73 -17.62 -8.72
N PHE A 380 8.94 -16.60 -9.07
CA PHE A 380 9.41 -15.21 -9.03
C PHE A 380 9.90 -14.80 -7.64
N ALA A 381 9.16 -15.13 -6.59
CA ALA A 381 9.57 -14.81 -5.22
C ALA A 381 10.88 -15.53 -4.82
N ILE A 382 11.06 -16.78 -5.24
CA ILE A 382 12.31 -17.54 -5.01
C ILE A 382 13.49 -16.90 -5.75
N ILE A 383 13.31 -16.52 -7.02
CA ILE A 383 14.38 -15.84 -7.81
C ILE A 383 14.81 -14.55 -7.11
N ILE A 384 13.85 -13.75 -6.65
CA ILE A 384 14.14 -12.49 -5.91
C ILE A 384 14.89 -12.79 -4.61
N LEU A 385 14.49 -13.81 -3.84
CA LEU A 385 15.17 -14.19 -2.62
C LEU A 385 16.62 -14.64 -2.90
N ILE A 386 16.84 -15.50 -3.89
CA ILE A 386 18.18 -15.98 -4.26
C ILE A 386 19.04 -14.78 -4.71
N ALA A 387 18.51 -13.91 -5.57
CA ALA A 387 19.22 -12.71 -6.00
C ALA A 387 19.55 -11.78 -4.82
N PHE A 388 18.62 -11.62 -3.87
CA PHE A 388 18.88 -10.80 -2.67
C PHE A 388 19.98 -11.41 -1.79
N ILE A 389 19.95 -12.71 -1.54
CA ILE A 389 20.96 -13.39 -0.73
C ILE A 389 22.34 -13.32 -1.38
N THR A 390 22.43 -13.48 -2.68
CA THR A 390 23.72 -13.56 -3.41
C THR A 390 24.30 -12.20 -3.72
N LEU A 391 23.45 -11.22 -4.09
CA LEU A 391 23.92 -9.93 -4.62
C LEU A 391 23.92 -8.82 -3.56
N PHE A 392 22.94 -8.78 -2.64
CA PHE A 392 22.86 -7.72 -1.65
C PHE A 392 23.74 -8.02 -0.45
N LYS A 393 24.72 -7.15 -0.16
CA LYS A 393 25.64 -7.28 0.95
C LYS A 393 25.23 -6.39 2.14
N ASN A 394 25.60 -6.79 3.34
CA ASN A 394 25.33 -6.02 4.56
C ASN A 394 26.42 -4.93 4.73
N GLU A 395 26.25 -3.82 4.02
CA GLU A 395 27.14 -2.64 4.12
C GLU A 395 26.43 -1.51 4.88
N ILE A 396 26.01 -1.78 6.11
CA ILE A 396 25.65 -0.68 7.01
C ILE A 396 26.95 -0.21 7.64
N PRO A 397 27.34 1.08 7.55
CA PRO A 397 28.46 1.60 8.30
C PRO A 397 28.23 1.23 9.77
N LYS A 398 29.25 0.68 10.44
CA LYS A 398 29.22 0.55 11.90
C LYS A 398 28.90 1.92 12.44
N GLU A 399 27.95 2.01 13.36
CA GLU A 399 27.64 3.25 14.05
C GLU A 399 28.94 3.95 14.41
N VAL A 400 29.14 5.16 13.91
CA VAL A 400 30.20 6.04 14.42
C VAL A 400 29.86 6.20 15.90
N SER A 401 30.71 5.67 16.77
CA SER A 401 30.59 5.83 18.22
C SER A 401 30.26 7.28 18.51
N PRO A 402 29.28 7.58 19.39
CA PRO A 402 29.00 8.97 19.73
C PRO A 402 30.31 9.63 20.10
N THR A 403 30.61 10.75 19.46
CA THR A 403 31.78 11.60 19.79
C THR A 403 31.81 11.76 21.29
N PRO A 404 32.97 11.50 21.98
CA PRO A 404 33.02 11.69 23.41
C PRO A 404 32.59 13.13 23.73
N GLU A 405 31.64 13.27 24.65
CA GLU A 405 31.24 14.55 25.18
C GLU A 405 32.50 15.33 25.52
N LEU A 406 32.71 16.50 24.91
CA LEU A 406 33.65 17.49 25.34
C LEU A 406 33.37 17.74 26.84
N LYS A 407 34.16 17.16 27.71
CA LYS A 407 34.18 17.58 29.11
C LYS A 407 34.46 19.07 29.11
N LEU A 408 33.46 19.86 29.45
CA LEU A 408 33.66 21.23 29.85
C LEU A 408 34.61 21.15 31.04
N VAL A 409 35.83 21.64 30.83
CA VAL A 409 36.78 21.90 31.90
C VAL A 409 36.29 23.14 32.59
N ASP A 410 36.04 23.03 33.90
CA ASP A 410 35.64 24.10 34.82
C ASP A 410 36.64 25.24 34.82
#